data_e402e53f98c4f73f29b1462bae773d6c
#
_entry.id   e402e53f98c4f73f29b1462bae773d6c
#
_cell.length_a   1.000
_cell.length_b   1.000
_cell.length_c   1.000
_cell.angle_alpha   90.00
_cell.angle_beta   90.00
_cell.angle_gamma   90.00
#
_symmetry.space_group_name_H-M   'P 1'
#
loop_
_entity.id
_entity.type
_entity.pdbx_description
1 polymer ?
#
loop_
_entity_poly.entity_id
_entity_poly.type
_entity_poly.pdbx_seq_one_letter_code
_entity_poly.pdbx_strand_id
1 'polypeptide(L)'
;MSQRPRVLVVYKKTALQRYGKDDGRIAKLIAEGDASVEVLEHAHATHMATLERAKGHLQGRKDLSVTFRHQHDGDDDGWDLVITLGGDGTLLWASHTVDATTPMLAINSSPRTSVGYFCAGDPDELESLIQRALKGELPATRLSRMEVEVDGQIHTRRVLNDILFCHRCPAAATRYLIAPLDDDGEPLGDREPHTSSGIWVGPAAGSTAAQRSAGGKVLRLLSKKIQWVVREPYRPGETELAHTKGLLKPGQALSVKSKIREGRIFFDGAQKVLKVDIGSEIRMRRSGESLTLLGLRARDRAGRQ
;
A
#
# COMPACT_ATOMS: atom_id res chain seq x y z
N MET A 1 5.04 5.72 37.34
CA MET A 1 3.92 6.37 36.63
C MET A 1 3.81 5.65 35.29
N SER A 2 2.69 5.02 34.97
CA SER A 2 2.47 4.39 33.65
C SER A 2 2.54 5.47 32.57
N GLN A 3 3.35 5.23 31.56
CA GLN A 3 3.48 6.15 30.42
C GLN A 3 2.12 6.20 29.70
N ARG A 4 1.66 7.42 29.35
CA ARG A 4 0.39 7.57 28.61
C ARG A 4 0.53 6.96 27.24
N PRO A 5 -0.47 6.19 26.74
CA PRO A 5 -0.44 5.65 25.38
C PRO A 5 -0.25 6.76 24.34
N ARG A 6 0.66 6.53 23.42
CA ARG A 6 1.01 7.43 22.31
C ARG A 6 0.19 7.08 21.08
N VAL A 7 -0.65 8.01 20.62
CA VAL A 7 -1.51 7.83 19.44
C VAL A 7 -1.08 8.79 18.35
N LEU A 8 -0.75 8.25 17.19
CA LEU A 8 -0.50 9.02 15.98
C LEU A 8 -1.74 9.01 15.09
N VAL A 9 -2.21 10.18 14.69
CA VAL A 9 -3.27 10.34 13.69
C VAL A 9 -2.68 10.87 12.38
N VAL A 10 -2.65 10.02 11.36
CA VAL A 10 -2.16 10.36 10.02
C VAL A 10 -3.35 10.67 9.12
N TYR A 11 -3.36 11.85 8.51
CA TYR A 11 -4.45 12.26 7.62
C TYR A 11 -3.94 12.73 6.26
N LYS A 12 -4.76 12.52 5.22
CA LYS A 12 -4.41 12.91 3.85
C LYS A 12 -4.53 14.42 3.64
N LYS A 13 -3.74 14.99 2.73
CA LYS A 13 -4.11 16.22 2.03
C LYS A 13 -5.09 15.87 0.92
N THR A 14 -6.20 16.58 0.85
CA THR A 14 -7.17 16.41 -0.23
C THR A 14 -6.61 16.97 -1.55
N ALA A 15 -7.20 16.58 -2.69
CA ALA A 15 -6.81 17.11 -3.99
C ALA A 15 -6.94 18.64 -4.04
N LEU A 16 -8.00 19.20 -3.46
CA LEU A 16 -8.17 20.66 -3.36
C LEU A 16 -7.08 21.34 -2.53
N GLN A 17 -6.58 20.71 -1.48
CA GLN A 17 -5.47 21.25 -0.70
C GLN A 17 -4.13 21.16 -1.44
N ARG A 18 -3.97 20.18 -2.34
CA ARG A 18 -2.74 20.01 -3.13
C ARG A 18 -2.68 20.92 -4.35
N TYR A 19 -3.81 21.10 -5.02
CA TYR A 19 -3.86 21.71 -6.35
C TYR A 19 -4.80 22.93 -6.42
N GLY A 20 -5.76 23.06 -5.49
CA GLY A 20 -6.88 24.00 -5.63
C GLY A 20 -6.55 25.47 -5.40
N LYS A 21 -5.41 25.81 -4.76
CA LYS A 21 -5.07 27.22 -4.48
C LYS A 21 -4.14 27.85 -5.52
N ASP A 22 -3.34 27.04 -6.21
CA ASP A 22 -2.29 27.52 -7.08
C ASP A 22 -2.51 27.16 -8.56
N ASP A 23 -3.49 26.28 -8.86
CA ASP A 23 -3.83 25.89 -10.22
C ASP A 23 -5.04 26.67 -10.74
N GLY A 24 -4.77 27.65 -11.58
CA GLY A 24 -5.82 28.50 -12.19
C GLY A 24 -6.87 27.71 -13.00
N ARG A 25 -6.56 26.46 -13.43
CA ARG A 25 -7.52 25.58 -14.10
C ARG A 25 -8.57 25.06 -13.14
N ILE A 26 -8.15 24.56 -11.96
CA ILE A 26 -9.09 24.07 -10.95
C ILE A 26 -9.96 25.20 -10.43
N ALA A 27 -9.38 26.38 -10.18
CA ALA A 27 -10.13 27.56 -9.78
C ALA A 27 -11.19 27.96 -10.84
N LYS A 28 -10.84 27.88 -12.13
CA LYS A 28 -11.76 28.12 -13.23
C LYS A 28 -12.90 27.10 -13.27
N LEU A 29 -12.59 25.79 -13.20
CA LEU A 29 -13.59 24.73 -13.20
C LEU A 29 -14.56 24.85 -11.99
N ILE A 30 -14.04 25.24 -10.82
CA ILE A 30 -14.87 25.53 -9.64
C ILE A 30 -15.84 26.70 -9.93
N ALA A 31 -15.32 27.78 -10.50
CA ALA A 31 -16.13 28.96 -10.83
C ALA A 31 -17.21 28.67 -11.89
N GLU A 32 -16.94 27.73 -12.79
CA GLU A 32 -17.85 27.28 -13.86
C GLU A 32 -18.84 26.20 -13.37
N GLY A 33 -18.70 25.68 -12.13
CA GLY A 33 -19.56 24.62 -11.60
C GLY A 33 -19.39 23.27 -12.35
N ASP A 34 -18.17 22.98 -12.83
CA ASP A 34 -17.90 21.76 -13.58
C ASP A 34 -18.05 20.51 -12.68
N ALA A 35 -18.81 19.52 -13.13
CA ALA A 35 -19.11 18.29 -12.39
C ALA A 35 -17.85 17.50 -11.95
N SER A 36 -16.72 17.64 -12.67
CA SER A 36 -15.46 17.00 -12.29
C SER A 36 -14.88 17.55 -10.98
N VAL A 37 -15.25 18.77 -10.60
CA VAL A 37 -14.75 19.44 -9.39
C VAL A 37 -15.71 19.27 -8.21
N GLU A 38 -17.00 19.12 -8.46
CA GLU A 38 -18.01 18.88 -7.42
C GLU A 38 -17.66 17.68 -6.52
N VAL A 39 -17.18 16.60 -7.15
CA VAL A 39 -16.72 15.40 -6.44
C VAL A 39 -15.53 15.71 -5.53
N LEU A 40 -14.62 16.58 -5.98
CA LEU A 40 -13.43 16.98 -5.20
C LEU A 40 -13.82 17.86 -4.01
N GLU A 41 -14.75 18.80 -4.20
CA GLU A 41 -15.27 19.66 -3.14
C GLU A 41 -15.99 18.85 -2.06
N HIS A 42 -16.89 17.97 -2.47
CA HIS A 42 -17.56 17.08 -1.54
C HIS A 42 -16.58 16.19 -0.76
N ALA A 43 -15.60 15.59 -1.45
CA ALA A 43 -14.57 14.75 -0.81
C ALA A 43 -13.70 15.57 0.16
N HIS A 44 -13.42 16.84 -0.16
CA HIS A 44 -12.69 17.74 0.71
C HIS A 44 -13.51 18.08 1.97
N ALA A 45 -14.76 18.53 1.79
CA ALA A 45 -15.64 18.89 2.90
C ALA A 45 -15.84 17.71 3.88
N THR A 46 -16.14 16.51 3.34
CA THR A 46 -16.32 15.31 4.16
C THR A 46 -15.05 14.94 4.93
N HIS A 47 -13.89 15.00 4.27
CA HIS A 47 -12.61 14.73 4.92
C HIS A 47 -12.28 15.73 6.02
N MET A 48 -12.47 17.03 5.77
CA MET A 48 -12.21 18.08 6.76
C MET A 48 -13.14 17.97 7.97
N ALA A 49 -14.42 17.70 7.75
CA ALA A 49 -15.36 17.44 8.85
C ALA A 49 -14.95 16.22 9.68
N THR A 50 -14.51 15.13 9.03
CA THR A 50 -14.01 13.94 9.71
C THR A 50 -12.77 14.24 10.56
N LEU A 51 -11.84 15.02 10.02
CA LEU A 51 -10.62 15.42 10.73
C LEU A 51 -10.93 16.28 11.95
N GLU A 52 -11.82 17.26 11.84
CA GLU A 52 -12.21 18.11 12.96
C GLU A 52 -12.94 17.31 14.05
N ARG A 53 -13.81 16.37 13.69
CA ARG A 53 -14.44 15.44 14.65
C ARG A 53 -13.39 14.59 15.37
N ALA A 54 -12.41 14.05 14.65
CA ALA A 54 -11.32 13.28 15.25
C ALA A 54 -10.49 14.11 16.22
N LYS A 55 -10.18 15.37 15.86
CA LYS A 55 -9.51 16.31 16.77
C LYS A 55 -10.35 16.58 18.02
N GLY A 56 -11.63 16.92 17.86
CA GLY A 56 -12.54 17.15 18.98
C GLY A 56 -12.65 15.96 19.93
N HIS A 57 -12.63 14.73 19.37
CA HIS A 57 -12.72 13.50 20.19
C HIS A 57 -11.41 13.14 20.91
N LEU A 58 -10.25 13.48 20.33
CA LEU A 58 -8.93 13.06 20.85
C LEU A 58 -8.18 14.19 21.56
N GLN A 59 -8.29 15.43 21.11
CA GLN A 59 -7.63 16.58 21.73
C GLN A 59 -8.25 16.88 23.12
N GLY A 60 -7.40 17.08 24.09
CA GLY A 60 -7.85 17.33 25.48
C GLY A 60 -8.00 16.07 26.33
N ARG A 61 -7.86 14.88 25.79
CA ARG A 61 -7.76 13.64 26.57
C ARG A 61 -6.47 13.60 27.37
N LYS A 62 -6.58 13.73 28.69
CA LYS A 62 -5.43 13.75 29.62
C LYS A 62 -4.78 12.36 29.80
N ASP A 63 -5.47 11.31 29.41
CA ASP A 63 -5.03 9.91 29.46
C ASP A 63 -4.20 9.46 28.27
N LEU A 64 -4.12 10.27 27.20
CA LEU A 64 -3.40 9.97 25.96
C LEU A 64 -2.36 11.04 25.62
N SER A 65 -1.35 10.64 24.84
CA SER A 65 -0.46 11.55 24.10
C SER A 65 -0.79 11.46 22.62
N VAL A 66 -1.47 12.47 22.05
CA VAL A 66 -1.99 12.43 20.69
C VAL A 66 -1.23 13.40 19.78
N THR A 67 -0.76 12.89 18.65
CA THR A 67 -0.09 13.69 17.60
C THR A 67 -0.86 13.58 16.31
N PHE A 68 -1.14 14.72 15.65
CA PHE A 68 -1.74 14.78 14.34
C PHE A 68 -0.68 15.14 13.30
N ARG A 69 -0.52 14.31 12.27
CA ARG A 69 0.42 14.57 11.17
C ARG A 69 -0.27 14.34 9.83
N HIS A 70 0.01 15.24 8.92
CA HIS A 70 -0.44 15.18 7.55
C HIS A 70 0.63 14.50 6.72
N GLN A 71 0.98 13.50 6.48
CA GLN A 71 2.17 12.80 5.97
C GLN A 71 3.18 12.55 7.09
N HIS A 72 3.49 11.32 7.29
CA HIS A 72 4.48 10.92 8.26
C HIS A 72 5.70 10.41 7.50
N ASP A 73 6.73 11.25 7.43
CA ASP A 73 8.04 10.90 6.90
C ASP A 73 8.97 10.71 8.10
N GLY A 74 9.14 9.50 8.56
CA GLY A 74 10.11 9.23 9.63
C GLY A 74 9.90 7.90 10.32
N ASP A 75 11.00 7.31 10.75
CA ASP A 75 11.05 6.17 11.67
C ASP A 75 10.77 6.66 13.11
N ASP A 76 9.56 7.13 13.34
CA ASP A 76 9.13 7.58 14.65
C ASP A 76 8.50 6.39 15.37
N ASP A 77 9.35 5.54 15.92
CA ASP A 77 8.97 4.34 16.65
C ASP A 77 8.31 4.66 17.99
N GLY A 78 7.60 3.70 18.54
CA GLY A 78 7.02 3.78 19.88
C GLY A 78 5.62 4.38 19.94
N TRP A 79 4.83 4.26 18.88
CA TRP A 79 3.39 4.51 18.91
C TRP A 79 2.66 3.27 19.42
N ASP A 80 1.69 3.47 20.31
CA ASP A 80 0.82 2.39 20.79
C ASP A 80 -0.36 2.15 19.84
N LEU A 81 -0.72 3.17 19.06
CA LEU A 81 -1.77 3.09 18.03
C LEU A 81 -1.52 4.13 16.93
N VAL A 82 -1.65 3.71 15.67
CA VAL A 82 -1.70 4.62 14.52
C VAL A 82 -3.10 4.62 13.92
N ILE A 83 -3.72 5.80 13.83
CA ILE A 83 -5.03 5.99 13.21
C ILE A 83 -4.83 6.68 11.87
N THR A 84 -5.40 6.15 10.79
CA THR A 84 -5.36 6.82 9.49
C THR A 84 -6.74 7.36 9.12
N LEU A 85 -6.80 8.65 8.75
CA LEU A 85 -7.98 9.32 8.22
C LEU A 85 -7.79 9.58 6.72
N GLY A 86 -8.42 8.75 5.91
CA GLY A 86 -8.27 8.75 4.45
C GLY A 86 -8.86 7.50 3.84
N GLY A 87 -8.44 7.16 2.62
CA GLY A 87 -8.73 5.86 1.99
C GLY A 87 -7.54 4.91 2.10
N ASP A 88 -7.58 3.83 1.31
CA ASP A 88 -6.53 2.80 1.27
C ASP A 88 -5.13 3.38 1.01
N GLY A 89 -5.02 4.36 0.11
CA GLY A 89 -3.73 5.01 -0.17
C GLY A 89 -3.10 5.70 1.05
N THR A 90 -3.90 6.24 1.98
CA THR A 90 -3.39 6.86 3.21
C THR A 90 -2.87 5.79 4.17
N LEU A 91 -3.59 4.69 4.29
CA LEU A 91 -3.15 3.54 5.09
C LEU A 91 -1.87 2.93 4.51
N LEU A 92 -1.84 2.63 3.20
CA LEU A 92 -0.69 2.04 2.53
C LEU A 92 0.57 2.87 2.79
N TRP A 93 0.45 4.18 2.59
CA TRP A 93 1.56 5.09 2.84
C TRP A 93 2.01 5.09 4.31
N ALA A 94 1.08 5.24 5.26
CA ALA A 94 1.39 5.23 6.69
C ALA A 94 1.96 3.87 7.15
N SER A 95 1.54 2.75 6.55
CA SER A 95 1.98 1.41 6.93
C SER A 95 3.48 1.16 6.72
N HIS A 96 4.14 1.95 5.86
CA HIS A 96 5.59 1.85 5.67
C HIS A 96 6.41 2.29 6.89
N THR A 97 5.84 3.14 7.75
CA THR A 97 6.51 3.65 8.96
C THR A 97 6.13 2.85 10.22
N VAL A 98 5.16 1.94 10.09
CA VAL A 98 4.64 1.14 11.22
C VAL A 98 5.27 -0.25 11.23
N ASP A 99 5.85 -0.63 12.34
CA ASP A 99 6.46 -1.95 12.57
C ASP A 99 5.41 -3.05 12.81
N ALA A 100 5.86 -4.24 13.24
CA ALA A 100 4.98 -5.38 13.49
C ALA A 100 4.21 -5.28 14.82
N THR A 101 4.63 -4.40 15.74
CA THR A 101 4.10 -4.30 17.11
C THR A 101 2.99 -3.26 17.22
N THR A 102 3.06 -2.20 16.41
CA THR A 102 2.10 -1.10 16.45
C THR A 102 0.85 -1.42 15.62
N PRO A 103 -0.34 -1.50 16.22
CA PRO A 103 -1.59 -1.68 15.49
C PRO A 103 -2.03 -0.42 14.77
N MET A 104 -2.75 -0.59 13.66
CA MET A 104 -3.34 0.51 12.90
C MET A 104 -4.87 0.41 12.87
N LEU A 105 -5.54 1.56 13.00
CA LEU A 105 -6.96 1.73 12.74
C LEU A 105 -7.14 2.63 11.52
N ALA A 106 -7.76 2.13 10.45
CA ALA A 106 -8.02 2.92 9.26
C ALA A 106 -9.50 3.32 9.19
N ILE A 107 -9.77 4.61 8.96
CA ILE A 107 -11.12 5.16 8.81
C ILE A 107 -11.19 5.85 7.44
N ASN A 108 -12.15 5.40 6.62
CA ASN A 108 -12.37 5.98 5.30
C ASN A 108 -13.05 7.35 5.42
N SER A 109 -12.28 8.41 5.32
CA SER A 109 -12.81 9.78 5.47
C SER A 109 -13.53 10.34 4.24
N SER A 110 -13.67 9.54 3.17
CA SER A 110 -14.35 9.97 1.93
C SER A 110 -14.90 8.74 1.18
N PRO A 111 -15.93 8.07 1.73
CA PRO A 111 -16.43 6.80 1.21
C PRO A 111 -17.05 6.89 -0.19
N ARG A 112 -17.50 8.06 -0.63
CA ARG A 112 -18.02 8.27 -2.00
C ARG A 112 -16.92 8.23 -3.08
N THR A 113 -15.67 8.50 -2.71
CA THR A 113 -14.53 8.59 -3.65
C THR A 113 -13.43 7.57 -3.40
N SER A 114 -13.54 6.79 -2.35
CA SER A 114 -12.57 5.76 -1.97
C SER A 114 -13.28 4.50 -1.52
N VAL A 115 -12.82 3.35 -1.99
CA VAL A 115 -13.38 2.04 -1.63
C VAL A 115 -13.18 1.75 -0.13
N GLY A 116 -12.03 2.14 0.44
CA GLY A 116 -11.71 1.88 1.84
C GLY A 116 -11.58 0.40 2.15
N TYR A 117 -10.90 -0.35 1.26
CA TYR A 117 -10.75 -1.81 1.37
C TYR A 117 -10.14 -2.25 2.70
N PHE A 118 -9.21 -1.48 3.25
CA PHE A 118 -8.55 -1.75 4.52
C PHE A 118 -9.15 -0.98 5.70
N CYS A 119 -10.16 -0.13 5.47
CA CYS A 119 -10.75 0.68 6.52
C CYS A 119 -11.71 -0.14 7.40
N ALA A 120 -11.71 0.10 8.70
CA ALA A 120 -12.61 -0.51 9.67
C ALA A 120 -14.04 0.02 9.56
N GLY A 121 -14.19 1.29 9.14
CA GLY A 121 -15.46 1.97 8.95
C GLY A 121 -15.28 3.33 8.26
N ASP A 122 -16.31 4.12 8.31
CA ASP A 122 -16.45 5.43 7.67
C ASP A 122 -16.61 6.58 8.72
N PRO A 123 -16.88 7.82 8.29
CA PRO A 123 -17.00 8.94 9.22
C PRO A 123 -18.10 8.79 10.28
N ASP A 124 -19.16 8.04 10.01
CA ASP A 124 -20.29 7.91 10.94
C ASP A 124 -19.92 7.03 12.14
N GLU A 125 -18.95 6.13 11.98
CA GLU A 125 -18.47 5.22 13.02
C GLU A 125 -17.21 5.74 13.75
N LEU A 126 -16.68 6.92 13.39
CA LEU A 126 -15.36 7.45 13.79
C LEU A 126 -15.10 7.33 15.30
N GLU A 127 -15.92 7.96 16.12
CA GLU A 127 -15.72 8.06 17.56
C GLU A 127 -15.84 6.69 18.24
N SER A 128 -16.81 5.90 17.79
CA SER A 128 -17.03 4.55 18.29
C SER A 128 -15.83 3.64 17.99
N LEU A 129 -15.30 3.68 16.76
CA LEU A 129 -14.13 2.91 16.35
C LEU A 129 -12.88 3.32 17.12
N ILE A 130 -12.64 4.63 17.28
CA ILE A 130 -11.51 5.14 18.08
C ILE A 130 -11.62 4.67 19.52
N GLN A 131 -12.79 4.82 20.14
CA GLN A 131 -13.01 4.42 21.54
C GLN A 131 -12.79 2.92 21.75
N ARG A 132 -13.33 2.09 20.84
CA ARG A 132 -13.17 0.63 20.88
C ARG A 132 -11.72 0.20 20.64
N ALA A 133 -11.00 0.88 19.71
CA ALA A 133 -9.59 0.62 19.49
C ALA A 133 -8.75 0.88 20.75
N LEU A 134 -8.98 2.02 21.40
CA LEU A 134 -8.28 2.40 22.64
C LEU A 134 -8.56 1.44 23.82
N LYS A 135 -9.75 0.82 23.83
CA LYS A 135 -10.11 -0.20 24.84
C LYS A 135 -9.66 -1.62 24.46
N GLY A 136 -9.06 -1.83 23.28
CA GLY A 136 -8.70 -3.17 22.78
C GLY A 136 -9.91 -4.05 22.37
N GLU A 137 -11.07 -3.46 22.11
CA GLU A 137 -12.32 -4.17 21.80
C GLU A 137 -12.50 -4.49 20.32
N LEU A 138 -11.61 -3.99 19.44
CA LEU A 138 -11.68 -4.27 18.01
C LEU A 138 -10.92 -5.56 17.67
N PRO A 139 -11.48 -6.40 16.79
CA PRO A 139 -10.77 -7.57 16.29
C PRO A 139 -9.49 -7.13 15.55
N ALA A 140 -8.39 -7.82 15.84
CA ALA A 140 -7.11 -7.59 15.20
C ALA A 140 -6.88 -8.59 14.06
N THR A 141 -6.55 -8.08 12.88
CA THR A 141 -6.22 -8.89 11.69
C THR A 141 -4.75 -8.65 11.33
N ARG A 142 -3.96 -9.74 11.28
CA ARG A 142 -2.55 -9.68 10.87
C ARG A 142 -2.40 -9.95 9.38
N LEU A 143 -1.92 -8.97 8.63
CA LEU A 143 -1.67 -9.06 7.19
C LEU A 143 -0.21 -9.33 6.91
N SER A 144 0.06 -10.25 5.97
CA SER A 144 1.42 -10.47 5.47
C SER A 144 1.89 -9.26 4.68
N ARG A 145 3.17 -8.89 4.89
CA ARG A 145 3.88 -7.89 4.08
C ARG A 145 4.99 -8.55 3.27
N MET A 146 5.54 -7.82 2.32
CA MET A 146 6.66 -8.26 1.50
C MET A 146 7.90 -7.42 1.79
N GLU A 147 9.05 -8.11 1.84
CA GLU A 147 10.37 -7.52 1.90
C GLU A 147 10.94 -7.39 0.49
N VAL A 148 11.63 -6.28 0.25
CA VAL A 148 12.32 -6.00 -1.02
C VAL A 148 13.78 -5.65 -0.71
N GLU A 149 14.66 -6.41 -1.31
CA GLU A 149 16.10 -6.27 -1.28
C GLU A 149 16.60 -5.93 -2.69
N VAL A 150 17.58 -5.04 -2.81
CA VAL A 150 18.27 -4.73 -4.07
C VAL A 150 19.77 -4.77 -3.81
N ASP A 151 20.48 -5.57 -4.59
CA ASP A 151 21.93 -5.74 -4.52
C ASP A 151 22.44 -6.07 -3.08
N GLY A 152 21.71 -6.92 -2.36
CA GLY A 152 22.01 -7.31 -0.98
C GLY A 152 21.57 -6.34 0.10
N GLN A 153 21.06 -5.16 -0.27
CA GLN A 153 20.54 -4.18 0.67
C GLN A 153 19.01 -4.27 0.79
N ILE A 154 18.50 -4.44 2.01
CA ILE A 154 17.05 -4.39 2.28
C ILE A 154 16.57 -2.94 2.25
N HIS A 155 15.73 -2.61 1.29
CA HIS A 155 15.13 -1.28 1.15
C HIS A 155 13.82 -1.12 1.91
N THR A 156 13.07 -2.19 2.10
CA THR A 156 11.86 -2.20 2.92
C THR A 156 11.45 -3.62 3.29
N ARG A 157 10.83 -3.76 4.47
CA ARG A 157 10.13 -4.98 4.92
C ARG A 157 8.61 -4.82 4.94
N ARG A 158 8.09 -3.70 4.41
CA ARG A 158 6.75 -3.22 4.77
C ARG A 158 5.84 -2.98 3.57
N VAL A 159 6.06 -3.66 2.44
CA VAL A 159 5.15 -3.60 1.28
C VAL A 159 3.87 -4.36 1.61
N LEU A 160 2.72 -3.69 1.52
CA LEU A 160 1.42 -4.24 1.88
C LEU A 160 0.58 -4.63 0.66
N ASN A 161 0.58 -3.82 -0.39
CA ASN A 161 -0.16 -4.12 -1.64
C ASN A 161 0.73 -4.79 -2.68
N ASP A 162 1.66 -4.04 -3.23
CA ASP A 162 2.52 -4.52 -4.30
C ASP A 162 3.72 -3.59 -4.57
N ILE A 163 4.65 -4.10 -5.34
CA ILE A 163 5.60 -3.28 -6.07
C ILE A 163 5.36 -3.41 -7.57
N LEU A 164 5.68 -2.35 -8.29
CA LEU A 164 5.87 -2.38 -9.75
C LEU A 164 7.34 -2.16 -10.06
N PHE A 165 8.00 -3.14 -10.68
CA PHE A 165 9.27 -2.91 -11.35
C PHE A 165 9.02 -2.67 -12.82
N CYS A 166 9.44 -1.50 -13.34
CA CYS A 166 9.28 -1.14 -14.75
C CYS A 166 10.34 -0.12 -15.20
N HIS A 167 10.39 0.15 -16.50
CA HIS A 167 11.15 1.27 -17.04
C HIS A 167 10.55 2.61 -16.58
N ARG A 168 11.39 3.64 -16.40
CA ARG A 168 10.96 5.01 -16.02
C ARG A 168 9.91 5.59 -16.96
N CYS A 169 10.11 5.37 -18.27
CA CYS A 169 9.15 5.76 -19.29
C CYS A 169 8.16 4.61 -19.50
N PRO A 170 6.84 4.84 -19.33
CA PRO A 170 5.82 3.80 -19.52
C PRO A 170 5.74 3.25 -20.96
N ALA A 171 6.19 4.03 -21.96
CA ALA A 171 6.21 3.61 -23.36
C ALA A 171 7.43 2.75 -23.73
N ALA A 172 8.41 2.62 -22.82
CA ALA A 172 9.61 1.81 -23.06
C ALA A 172 9.47 0.43 -22.44
N ALA A 173 9.97 -0.58 -23.16
CA ALA A 173 9.97 -1.95 -22.69
C ALA A 173 10.91 -2.15 -21.49
N THR A 174 10.44 -2.86 -20.49
CA THR A 174 11.23 -3.33 -19.35
C THR A 174 11.83 -4.69 -19.69
N ARG A 175 13.16 -4.81 -19.60
CA ARG A 175 13.88 -6.05 -19.86
C ARG A 175 14.55 -6.53 -18.59
N TYR A 176 14.42 -7.80 -18.26
CA TYR A 176 14.96 -8.41 -17.05
C TYR A 176 15.07 -9.94 -17.19
N LEU A 177 15.81 -10.56 -16.28
CA LEU A 177 15.78 -12.00 -16.05
C LEU A 177 14.96 -12.26 -14.79
N ILE A 178 14.12 -13.27 -14.80
CA ILE A 178 13.30 -13.67 -13.66
C ILE A 178 13.59 -15.12 -13.27
N ALA A 179 13.63 -15.41 -11.97
CA ALA A 179 13.66 -16.76 -11.44
C ALA A 179 12.96 -16.81 -10.07
N PRO A 180 12.02 -17.70 -9.83
CA PRO A 180 11.64 -18.09 -8.48
C PRO A 180 12.83 -18.77 -7.80
N LEU A 181 13.02 -18.49 -6.51
CA LEU A 181 14.07 -19.07 -5.68
C LEU A 181 13.44 -19.97 -4.61
N ASP A 182 14.12 -21.04 -4.24
CA ASP A 182 13.75 -21.88 -3.11
C ASP A 182 14.07 -21.23 -1.75
N ASP A 183 13.93 -21.99 -0.68
CA ASP A 183 14.13 -21.54 0.69
C ASP A 183 15.63 -21.28 1.02
N ASP A 184 16.54 -21.91 0.26
CA ASP A 184 18.01 -21.74 0.35
C ASP A 184 18.50 -20.57 -0.53
N GLY A 185 17.62 -20.02 -1.37
CA GLY A 185 17.90 -18.90 -2.28
C GLY A 185 18.43 -19.34 -3.65
N GLU A 186 18.35 -20.63 -3.95
CA GLU A 186 18.76 -21.20 -5.25
C GLU A 186 17.60 -21.12 -6.26
N PRO A 187 17.89 -20.86 -7.55
CA PRO A 187 16.86 -20.80 -8.57
C PRO A 187 16.11 -22.13 -8.76
N LEU A 188 14.79 -22.05 -8.79
CA LEU A 188 13.92 -23.18 -9.14
C LEU A 188 13.82 -23.33 -10.67
N GLY A 189 14.94 -23.56 -11.31
CA GLY A 189 15.12 -23.67 -12.77
C GLY A 189 15.92 -22.52 -13.36
N ASP A 190 15.97 -22.45 -14.68
CA ASP A 190 16.73 -21.44 -15.39
C ASP A 190 16.13 -20.04 -15.24
N ARG A 191 16.98 -19.02 -15.24
CA ARG A 191 16.55 -17.61 -15.29
C ARG A 191 15.95 -17.30 -16.65
N GLU A 192 14.67 -16.96 -16.69
CA GLU A 192 13.94 -16.69 -17.91
C GLU A 192 14.05 -15.21 -18.31
N PRO A 193 14.43 -14.89 -19.58
CA PRO A 193 14.46 -13.52 -20.06
C PRO A 193 13.06 -13.02 -20.40
N HIS A 194 12.73 -11.82 -19.89
CA HIS A 194 11.47 -11.14 -20.17
C HIS A 194 11.70 -9.78 -20.83
N THR A 195 10.81 -9.46 -21.76
CA THR A 195 10.54 -8.11 -22.29
C THR A 195 9.06 -7.84 -22.08
N SER A 196 8.71 -6.78 -21.34
CA SER A 196 7.32 -6.53 -20.93
C SER A 196 7.13 -5.07 -20.53
N SER A 197 5.93 -4.67 -20.12
CA SER A 197 5.69 -3.36 -19.48
C SER A 197 6.03 -3.35 -17.99
N GLY A 198 6.71 -4.38 -17.49
CA GLY A 198 7.12 -4.52 -16.10
C GLY A 198 6.46 -5.70 -15.40
N ILE A 199 6.66 -5.78 -14.09
CA ILE A 199 6.15 -6.87 -13.25
C ILE A 199 5.55 -6.32 -11.95
N TRP A 200 4.35 -6.79 -11.62
CA TRP A 200 3.74 -6.63 -10.30
C TRP A 200 4.13 -7.79 -9.40
N VAL A 201 4.53 -7.47 -8.16
CA VAL A 201 4.81 -8.48 -7.13
C VAL A 201 4.23 -7.99 -5.81
N GLY A 202 3.52 -8.84 -5.10
CA GLY A 202 2.97 -8.44 -3.80
C GLY A 202 2.29 -9.54 -3.01
N PRO A 203 2.00 -9.27 -1.73
CA PRO A 203 1.30 -10.18 -0.83
C PRO A 203 -0.21 -10.25 -1.16
N ALA A 204 -0.90 -11.09 -0.42
CA ALA A 204 -2.32 -11.35 -0.61
C ALA A 204 -3.21 -10.09 -0.52
N ALA A 205 -2.81 -9.11 0.31
CA ALA A 205 -3.54 -7.86 0.48
C ALA A 205 -3.68 -7.08 -0.84
N GLY A 206 -2.63 -7.07 -1.69
CA GLY A 206 -2.62 -6.42 -3.00
C GLY A 206 -3.23 -7.23 -4.14
N SER A 207 -3.62 -8.49 -3.90
CA SER A 207 -4.10 -9.38 -4.96
C SER A 207 -5.44 -8.96 -5.58
N THR A 208 -6.18 -8.04 -4.96
CA THR A 208 -7.44 -7.46 -5.47
C THR A 208 -7.23 -6.16 -6.24
N ALA A 209 -6.02 -5.60 -6.21
CA ALA A 209 -5.65 -4.34 -6.86
C ALA A 209 -5.04 -4.55 -8.26
N ALA A 210 -3.93 -3.90 -8.56
CA ALA A 210 -3.28 -3.93 -9.87
C ALA A 210 -2.90 -5.34 -10.34
N GLN A 211 -2.53 -6.24 -9.43
CA GLN A 211 -2.24 -7.63 -9.75
C GLN A 211 -3.44 -8.35 -10.37
N ARG A 212 -4.67 -8.11 -9.85
CA ARG A 212 -5.89 -8.68 -10.45
C ARG A 212 -6.11 -8.16 -11.86
N SER A 213 -5.98 -6.85 -12.06
CA SER A 213 -6.15 -6.22 -13.38
C SER A 213 -5.14 -6.74 -14.42
N ALA A 214 -3.94 -7.14 -13.97
CA ALA A 214 -2.92 -7.77 -14.80
C ALA A 214 -3.12 -9.30 -14.99
N GLY A 215 -4.24 -9.86 -14.57
CA GLY A 215 -4.56 -11.29 -14.73
C GLY A 215 -4.05 -12.20 -13.60
N GLY A 216 -3.70 -11.62 -12.46
CA GLY A 216 -3.37 -12.35 -11.24
C GLY A 216 -4.60 -12.96 -10.56
N LYS A 217 -4.35 -13.90 -9.65
CA LYS A 217 -5.39 -14.55 -8.83
C LYS A 217 -5.70 -13.70 -7.60
N VAL A 218 -6.96 -13.59 -7.23
CA VAL A 218 -7.37 -13.05 -5.93
C VAL A 218 -7.04 -14.07 -4.85
N LEU A 219 -6.21 -13.69 -3.90
CA LEU A 219 -5.81 -14.53 -2.79
C LEU A 219 -6.69 -14.25 -1.56
N ARG A 220 -6.87 -15.27 -0.71
CA ARG A 220 -7.47 -15.04 0.61
C ARG A 220 -6.62 -14.05 1.38
N LEU A 221 -7.20 -13.04 1.99
CA LEU A 221 -6.51 -11.92 2.64
C LEU A 221 -5.41 -12.35 3.63
N LEU A 222 -5.63 -13.44 4.36
CA LEU A 222 -4.68 -13.99 5.33
C LEU A 222 -3.67 -14.97 4.73
N SER A 223 -3.63 -15.11 3.40
CA SER A 223 -2.64 -15.96 2.74
C SER A 223 -1.23 -15.43 2.99
N LYS A 224 -0.30 -16.37 3.22
CA LYS A 224 1.14 -16.07 3.41
C LYS A 224 1.93 -16.14 2.11
N LYS A 225 1.25 -16.31 0.96
CA LYS A 225 1.86 -16.38 -0.36
C LYS A 225 2.14 -15.00 -0.90
N ILE A 226 3.21 -14.87 -1.69
CA ILE A 226 3.48 -13.71 -2.54
C ILE A 226 3.12 -14.10 -3.96
N GLN A 227 2.49 -13.18 -4.70
CA GLN A 227 2.16 -13.37 -6.11
C GLN A 227 2.99 -12.45 -6.97
N TRP A 228 3.41 -12.93 -8.15
CA TRP A 228 3.90 -12.07 -9.21
C TRP A 228 3.06 -12.20 -10.46
N VAL A 229 3.00 -11.12 -11.25
CA VAL A 229 2.32 -11.05 -12.55
C VAL A 229 3.11 -10.14 -13.48
N VAL A 230 3.57 -10.69 -14.60
CA VAL A 230 4.24 -9.93 -15.65
C VAL A 230 3.18 -9.16 -16.44
N ARG A 231 3.42 -7.86 -16.65
CA ARG A 231 2.54 -6.99 -17.44
C ARG A 231 2.89 -7.10 -18.90
N GLU A 232 1.88 -7.33 -19.77
CA GLU A 232 2.00 -7.34 -21.22
C GLU A 232 3.32 -8.04 -21.68
N PRO A 233 3.51 -9.34 -21.39
CA PRO A 233 4.72 -10.04 -21.78
C PRO A 233 4.83 -10.14 -23.30
N TYR A 234 5.94 -9.67 -23.85
CA TYR A 234 6.25 -9.84 -25.27
C TYR A 234 6.68 -11.29 -25.53
N ARG A 235 6.00 -11.96 -26.46
CA ARG A 235 6.26 -13.34 -26.86
C ARG A 235 6.65 -13.36 -28.33
N PRO A 236 7.95 -13.45 -28.67
CA PRO A 236 8.37 -13.56 -30.04
C PRO A 236 8.05 -14.96 -30.59
N GLY A 237 7.29 -15.03 -31.66
CA GLY A 237 6.88 -16.29 -32.29
C GLY A 237 6.01 -17.15 -31.36
N GLU A 238 6.29 -18.46 -31.31
CA GLU A 238 5.59 -19.45 -30.48
C GLU A 238 6.26 -19.67 -29.11
N THR A 239 7.14 -18.76 -28.66
CA THR A 239 7.87 -18.92 -27.40
C THR A 239 6.92 -18.95 -26.21
N GLU A 240 6.89 -20.06 -25.48
CA GLU A 240 6.21 -20.14 -24.20
C GLU A 240 7.10 -19.56 -23.09
N LEU A 241 6.50 -18.70 -22.27
CA LEU A 241 7.16 -18.13 -21.08
C LEU A 241 6.58 -18.82 -19.84
N ALA A 242 7.44 -19.47 -19.06
CA ALA A 242 7.05 -20.23 -17.86
C ALA A 242 6.73 -19.32 -16.68
N HIS A 243 7.41 -18.15 -16.59
CA HIS A 243 7.36 -17.28 -15.40
C HIS A 243 6.53 -16.02 -15.60
N THR A 244 5.47 -16.05 -16.43
CA THR A 244 4.59 -14.87 -16.61
C THR A 244 3.75 -14.54 -15.38
N LYS A 245 3.44 -15.53 -14.56
CA LYS A 245 2.75 -15.37 -13.26
C LYS A 245 2.98 -16.56 -12.35
N GLY A 246 2.95 -16.35 -11.05
CA GLY A 246 3.09 -17.44 -10.11
C GLY A 246 2.88 -17.04 -8.66
N LEU A 247 3.08 -18.00 -7.78
CA LEU A 247 2.89 -17.88 -6.34
C LEU A 247 4.11 -18.44 -5.62
N LEU A 248 4.73 -17.63 -4.79
CA LEU A 248 5.78 -18.05 -3.85
C LEU A 248 5.14 -18.58 -2.58
N LYS A 249 5.63 -19.71 -2.10
CA LYS A 249 5.32 -20.22 -0.76
C LYS A 249 6.13 -19.43 0.29
N PRO A 250 5.74 -19.48 1.57
CA PRO A 250 6.61 -18.99 2.64
C PRO A 250 8.00 -19.63 2.57
N GLY A 251 9.06 -18.85 2.69
CA GLY A 251 10.46 -19.25 2.51
C GLY A 251 11.01 -18.88 1.13
N GLN A 252 10.24 -19.11 0.08
CA GLN A 252 10.62 -18.80 -1.29
C GLN A 252 10.72 -17.30 -1.58
N ALA A 253 11.54 -16.94 -2.57
CA ALA A 253 11.71 -15.58 -3.07
C ALA A 253 11.53 -15.50 -4.59
N LEU A 254 11.35 -14.29 -5.11
CA LEU A 254 11.44 -13.99 -6.53
C LEU A 254 12.71 -13.16 -6.76
N SER A 255 13.57 -13.61 -7.67
CA SER A 255 14.70 -12.83 -8.16
C SER A 255 14.36 -12.21 -9.50
N VAL A 256 14.63 -10.90 -9.64
CA VAL A 256 14.53 -10.17 -10.89
C VAL A 256 15.83 -9.41 -11.12
N LYS A 257 16.58 -9.77 -12.17
CA LYS A 257 17.81 -9.09 -12.55
C LYS A 257 17.55 -8.10 -13.67
N SER A 258 17.72 -6.82 -13.38
CA SER A 258 17.47 -5.72 -14.32
C SER A 258 18.41 -5.78 -15.54
N LYS A 259 17.86 -5.56 -16.74
CA LYS A 259 18.60 -5.38 -17.99
C LYS A 259 18.33 -4.01 -18.63
N ILE A 260 17.91 -3.04 -17.83
CA ILE A 260 17.62 -1.65 -18.25
C ILE A 260 18.36 -0.65 -17.37
N ARG A 261 18.73 0.51 -17.93
CA ARG A 261 19.47 1.57 -17.22
C ARG A 261 18.57 2.51 -16.41
N GLU A 262 17.30 2.59 -16.75
CA GLU A 262 16.35 3.50 -16.13
C GLU A 262 15.18 2.78 -15.44
N GLY A 263 15.51 1.68 -14.73
CA GLY A 263 14.54 0.95 -13.95
C GLY A 263 14.01 1.74 -12.76
N ARG A 264 12.76 1.47 -12.38
CA ARG A 264 12.12 1.99 -11.19
C ARG A 264 11.37 0.87 -10.48
N ILE A 265 11.44 0.89 -9.16
CA ILE A 265 10.54 0.13 -8.30
C ILE A 265 9.63 1.13 -7.61
N PHE A 266 8.33 0.97 -7.78
CA PHE A 266 7.30 1.72 -7.07
C PHE A 266 6.74 0.84 -5.95
N PHE A 267 6.64 1.38 -4.72
CA PHE A 267 6.19 0.63 -3.55
C PHE A 267 4.81 1.13 -3.13
N ASP A 268 3.80 0.25 -3.12
CA ASP A 268 2.42 0.55 -2.70
C ASP A 268 1.84 1.81 -3.34
N GLY A 269 2.17 2.06 -4.62
CA GLY A 269 1.76 3.23 -5.38
C GLY A 269 2.92 4.13 -5.80
N ALA A 270 2.62 5.34 -6.27
CA ALA A 270 3.57 6.21 -6.98
C ALA A 270 4.47 7.06 -6.08
N GLN A 271 4.25 7.10 -4.77
CA GLN A 271 4.92 8.07 -3.90
C GLN A 271 6.33 7.61 -3.46
N LYS A 272 6.52 6.33 -3.22
CA LYS A 272 7.81 5.76 -2.84
C LYS A 272 8.44 5.04 -4.02
N VAL A 273 9.56 5.56 -4.49
CA VAL A 273 10.22 5.10 -5.73
C VAL A 273 11.71 4.88 -5.48
N LEU A 274 12.22 3.73 -5.95
CA LEU A 274 13.64 3.41 -5.97
C LEU A 274 14.13 3.33 -7.41
N LYS A 275 15.29 3.93 -7.69
CA LYS A 275 16.00 3.76 -8.96
C LYS A 275 16.74 2.43 -8.99
N VAL A 276 16.69 1.76 -10.13
CA VAL A 276 17.35 0.47 -10.35
C VAL A 276 18.10 0.54 -11.67
N ASP A 277 19.36 0.17 -11.65
CA ASP A 277 20.22 0.18 -12.84
C ASP A 277 20.33 -1.20 -13.49
N ILE A 278 20.99 -1.23 -14.64
CA ILE A 278 21.31 -2.47 -15.34
C ILE A 278 22.24 -3.35 -14.47
N GLY A 279 21.93 -4.61 -14.37
CA GLY A 279 22.68 -5.58 -13.59
C GLY A 279 22.21 -5.75 -12.15
N SER A 280 21.48 -4.76 -11.60
CA SER A 280 20.94 -4.86 -10.23
C SER A 280 20.02 -6.06 -10.06
N GLU A 281 20.18 -6.76 -8.95
CA GLU A 281 19.34 -7.90 -8.57
C GLU A 281 18.33 -7.50 -7.50
N ILE A 282 17.05 -7.64 -7.82
CA ILE A 282 15.92 -7.36 -6.94
C ILE A 282 15.43 -8.68 -6.39
N ARG A 283 15.42 -8.84 -5.06
CA ARG A 283 14.87 -10.02 -4.38
C ARG A 283 13.62 -9.61 -3.60
N MET A 284 12.56 -10.37 -3.76
CA MET A 284 11.26 -10.12 -3.13
C MET A 284 10.78 -11.40 -2.45
N ARG A 285 10.46 -11.29 -1.16
CA ARG A 285 9.98 -12.42 -0.36
C ARG A 285 8.99 -11.98 0.70
N ARG A 286 8.29 -12.92 1.30
CA ARG A 286 7.42 -12.61 2.45
C ARG A 286 8.26 -12.03 3.59
N SER A 287 7.82 -10.91 4.11
CA SER A 287 8.45 -10.28 5.28
C SER A 287 8.18 -11.05 6.57
N GLY A 288 9.14 -11.02 7.48
CA GLY A 288 8.92 -11.42 8.88
C GLY A 288 8.02 -10.45 9.66
N GLU A 289 7.93 -9.19 9.20
CA GLU A 289 7.07 -8.17 9.81
C GLU A 289 5.65 -8.25 9.21
N SER A 290 4.64 -8.52 10.03
CA SER A 290 3.23 -8.41 9.65
C SER A 290 2.68 -7.03 10.01
N LEU A 291 1.57 -6.60 9.37
CA LEU A 291 0.81 -5.43 9.78
C LEU A 291 -0.44 -5.87 10.55
N THR A 292 -0.68 -5.29 11.71
CA THR A 292 -1.92 -5.50 12.49
C THR A 292 -2.92 -4.39 12.17
N LEU A 293 -4.06 -4.74 11.58
CA LEU A 293 -5.19 -3.83 11.38
C LEU A 293 -6.32 -4.14 12.34
N LEU A 294 -6.84 -3.10 12.99
CA LEU A 294 -7.96 -3.17 13.92
C LEU A 294 -9.29 -2.98 13.16
N GLY A 295 -10.31 -3.74 13.56
CA GLY A 295 -11.65 -3.63 13.02
C GLY A 295 -11.82 -4.21 11.60
N LEU A 296 -10.75 -4.70 10.98
CA LEU A 296 -10.81 -5.30 9.65
C LEU A 296 -11.45 -6.69 9.73
N ARG A 297 -12.62 -6.87 9.08
CA ARG A 297 -13.31 -8.16 9.00
C ARG A 297 -13.01 -8.84 7.67
N ALA A 298 -12.17 -9.88 7.69
CA ALA A 298 -11.75 -10.60 6.49
C ALA A 298 -12.93 -11.29 5.75
N ARG A 299 -14.05 -11.57 6.43
CA ARG A 299 -15.21 -12.25 5.87
C ARG A 299 -16.20 -11.34 5.13
N ASP A 300 -16.31 -10.06 5.52
CA ASP A 300 -17.33 -9.14 4.99
C ASP A 300 -16.99 -8.59 3.59
N ARG A 301 -15.84 -8.97 3.02
CA ARG A 301 -15.29 -8.35 1.80
C ARG A 301 -15.37 -9.23 0.55
N ALA A 302 -15.73 -10.49 0.69
CA ALA A 302 -15.98 -11.37 -0.47
C ALA A 302 -17.21 -10.97 -1.31
N GLY A 303 -18.11 -10.14 -0.76
CA GLY A 303 -19.34 -9.69 -1.40
C GLY A 303 -19.32 -8.27 -1.97
N ARG A 304 -18.21 -7.50 -1.82
CA ARG A 304 -18.07 -6.14 -2.37
C ARG A 304 -17.21 -6.09 -3.64
N GLN A 305 -17.17 -7.19 -4.41
CA GLN A 305 -16.45 -7.28 -5.68
C GLN A 305 -17.40 -7.09 -6.87
#